data_94348d345810ccf5ee9704a03b8d2e16
#
_entry.id   94348d345810ccf5ee9704a03b8d2e16
#
_cell.length_a   1.000
_cell.length_b   1.000
_cell.length_c   1.000
_cell.angle_alpha   90.00
_cell.angle_beta   90.00
_cell.angle_gamma   90.00
#
_symmetry.space_group_name_H-M   'P 1'
#
loop_
_entity.id
_entity.type
_entity.pdbx_description
1 polymer ?
#
loop_
_entity_poly.entity_id
_entity_poly.type
_entity_poly.pdbx_seq_one_letter_code
_entity_poly.pdbx_strand_id
1 'polypeptide(L)'
;MGNRKPSGLVKRGGVWYVDKMFRGTRIRESTSTGELAEALEYFAKRIDQIRSANVYGLRTDRTFRAAATKFLEENQHKRSLADDAMLLRQLDPYIGDLKLRQVHMGSLQSFIAKRRADGVKSRTINNALALTRHILNLAASEWRDEQGLTWLEYAPKIKLLKVTDGRPPYPLSRQEQAVLFRELPDHLARMALFKVNTGCREQEVCGLRWDYEVRVPELGTSVFIIPGSRVKNGEDRLVVLNRVARSVVDAQRRVDPQYVFTYCPRSRKAGPGEPQTAPARKPLATMITKAWSRARNRAADKWEKMTGDPAPAGFRTVRVHDLKHTYGRRLRAAGVSFEDRQDLLGHKSTRITTHYSAAELANLIAASEKALGEIAPKLPQTTGSPESEVPKSSINIKELIGAG
;
A
#
# COMPACT_ATOMS: atom_id res chain seq x y z
N MET A 1 -67.87 25.45 -5.47
CA MET A 1 -66.61 26.12 -5.00
C MET A 1 -65.49 25.76 -5.99
N GLY A 2 -65.06 26.71 -6.78
CA GLY A 2 -64.10 26.46 -7.87
C GLY A 2 -62.75 25.99 -7.35
N ASN A 3 -62.31 24.87 -7.85
CA ASN A 3 -61.00 24.24 -7.57
C ASN A 3 -59.86 25.12 -8.12
N ARG A 4 -59.41 26.13 -7.34
CA ARG A 4 -58.23 26.93 -7.68
C ARG A 4 -57.02 26.00 -7.65
N LYS A 5 -56.45 25.75 -8.82
CA LYS A 5 -55.14 25.04 -8.90
C LYS A 5 -54.17 25.72 -7.96
N PRO A 6 -53.53 25.00 -7.05
CA PRO A 6 -52.54 25.58 -6.14
C PRO A 6 -51.37 26.13 -6.94
N SER A 7 -51.04 27.38 -6.69
CA SER A 7 -49.92 28.06 -7.36
C SER A 7 -48.59 27.31 -7.11
N GLY A 8 -48.01 26.75 -8.16
CA GLY A 8 -46.72 26.04 -8.09
C GLY A 8 -46.80 24.52 -8.23
N LEU A 9 -48.00 23.94 -8.42
CA LEU A 9 -48.17 22.53 -8.77
C LEU A 9 -48.74 22.40 -10.18
N VAL A 10 -48.16 21.49 -10.97
CA VAL A 10 -48.58 21.20 -12.35
C VAL A 10 -48.69 19.72 -12.53
N LYS A 11 -49.84 19.25 -13.06
CA LYS A 11 -50.07 17.80 -13.36
C LYS A 11 -49.58 17.49 -14.76
N ARG A 12 -48.70 16.47 -14.90
CA ARG A 12 -48.16 16.00 -16.18
C ARG A 12 -48.18 14.46 -16.18
N GLY A 13 -48.76 13.85 -17.21
CA GLY A 13 -48.78 12.40 -17.32
C GLY A 13 -49.37 11.65 -16.11
N GLY A 14 -50.38 12.23 -15.46
CA GLY A 14 -51.01 11.64 -14.27
C GLY A 14 -50.33 11.96 -12.93
N VAL A 15 -49.08 12.49 -12.93
CA VAL A 15 -48.28 12.79 -11.74
C VAL A 15 -48.19 14.32 -11.54
N TRP A 16 -48.22 14.74 -10.27
CA TRP A 16 -48.00 16.14 -9.91
C TRP A 16 -46.52 16.49 -9.86
N TYR A 17 -46.19 17.71 -10.32
CA TYR A 17 -44.87 18.32 -10.28
C TYR A 17 -44.95 19.65 -9.56
N VAL A 18 -43.92 19.95 -8.76
CA VAL A 18 -43.69 21.31 -8.24
C VAL A 18 -42.93 22.10 -9.30
N ASP A 19 -43.37 23.30 -9.68
CA ASP A 19 -42.63 24.24 -10.51
C ASP A 19 -42.89 25.65 -9.93
N LYS A 20 -42.03 26.09 -9.03
CA LYS A 20 -42.17 27.37 -8.34
C LYS A 20 -40.83 27.97 -7.96
N MET A 21 -40.76 29.28 -8.05
CA MET A 21 -39.69 30.06 -7.48
C MET A 21 -40.04 30.39 -6.02
N PHE A 22 -39.15 30.05 -5.09
CA PHE A 22 -39.31 30.39 -3.68
C PHE A 22 -37.99 30.90 -3.11
N ARG A 23 -37.95 32.15 -2.68
CA ARG A 23 -36.76 32.83 -2.09
C ARG A 23 -35.49 32.66 -2.94
N GLY A 24 -35.58 32.87 -4.24
CA GLY A 24 -34.46 32.75 -5.18
C GLY A 24 -34.11 31.34 -5.60
N THR A 25 -34.71 30.31 -5.00
CA THR A 25 -34.53 28.91 -5.38
C THR A 25 -35.68 28.44 -6.29
N ARG A 26 -35.35 27.91 -7.46
CA ARG A 26 -36.35 27.28 -8.33
C ARG A 26 -36.55 25.83 -7.95
N ILE A 27 -37.78 25.49 -7.54
CA ILE A 27 -38.18 24.10 -7.27
C ILE A 27 -38.82 23.57 -8.55
N ARG A 28 -38.22 22.55 -9.14
CA ARG A 28 -38.75 21.85 -10.34
C ARG A 28 -38.53 20.37 -10.20
N GLU A 29 -39.46 19.69 -9.54
CA GLU A 29 -39.32 18.28 -9.18
C GLU A 29 -40.67 17.55 -9.18
N SER A 30 -40.63 16.22 -9.39
CA SER A 30 -41.81 15.36 -9.33
C SER A 30 -42.18 15.11 -7.88
N THR A 31 -43.48 15.13 -7.57
CA THR A 31 -43.98 14.69 -6.27
C THR A 31 -44.15 13.17 -6.19
N SER A 32 -43.95 12.46 -7.31
CA SER A 32 -44.11 11.01 -7.47
C SER A 32 -45.54 10.50 -7.11
N THR A 33 -46.52 11.38 -7.02
CA THR A 33 -47.93 11.02 -6.72
C THR A 33 -48.89 11.64 -7.73
N GLY A 34 -50.00 10.94 -7.99
CA GLY A 34 -51.14 11.43 -8.76
C GLY A 34 -52.20 12.14 -7.91
N GLU A 35 -52.12 12.00 -6.58
CA GLU A 35 -53.05 12.56 -5.61
C GLU A 35 -52.67 14.00 -5.21
N LEU A 36 -53.67 14.91 -5.29
CA LEU A 36 -53.40 16.31 -5.04
C LEU A 36 -53.09 16.59 -3.57
N ALA A 37 -53.71 15.86 -2.64
CA ALA A 37 -53.48 16.03 -1.21
C ALA A 37 -52.02 15.72 -0.83
N GLU A 38 -51.50 14.59 -1.30
CA GLU A 38 -50.08 14.19 -1.09
C GLU A 38 -49.11 15.14 -1.77
N ALA A 39 -49.44 15.62 -2.97
CA ALA A 39 -48.62 16.59 -3.69
C ALA A 39 -48.52 17.94 -2.96
N LEU A 40 -49.63 18.36 -2.31
CA LEU A 40 -49.67 19.57 -1.47
C LEU A 40 -48.82 19.39 -0.20
N GLU A 41 -48.91 18.25 0.44
CA GLU A 41 -48.10 17.92 1.60
C GLU A 41 -46.58 17.90 1.24
N TYR A 42 -46.24 17.22 0.15
CA TYR A 42 -44.87 17.23 -0.40
C TYR A 42 -44.36 18.66 -0.63
N PHE A 43 -45.17 19.48 -1.29
CA PHE A 43 -44.85 20.88 -1.61
C PHE A 43 -44.66 21.74 -0.35
N ALA A 44 -45.54 21.60 0.63
CA ALA A 44 -45.45 22.31 1.91
C ALA A 44 -44.16 21.94 2.65
N LYS A 45 -43.86 20.64 2.71
CA LYS A 45 -42.64 20.11 3.32
C LYS A 45 -41.37 20.65 2.60
N ARG A 46 -41.41 20.73 1.27
CA ARG A 46 -40.28 21.22 0.48
C ARG A 46 -40.03 22.73 0.70
N ILE A 47 -41.11 23.54 0.74
CA ILE A 47 -41.03 24.97 1.10
C ILE A 47 -40.44 25.15 2.50
N ASP A 48 -40.90 24.35 3.47
CA ASP A 48 -40.42 24.46 4.84
C ASP A 48 -38.94 24.08 4.96
N GLN A 49 -38.48 23.05 4.24
CA GLN A 49 -37.06 22.70 4.13
C GLN A 49 -36.20 23.85 3.59
N ILE A 50 -36.63 24.50 2.49
CA ILE A 50 -35.92 25.62 1.90
C ILE A 50 -35.92 26.83 2.84
N ARG A 51 -37.07 27.09 3.51
CA ARG A 51 -37.17 28.15 4.52
C ARG A 51 -36.22 27.85 5.68
N SER A 52 -36.22 26.66 6.20
CA SER A 52 -35.40 26.24 7.33
C SER A 52 -33.91 26.33 6.99
N ALA A 53 -33.51 25.92 5.81
CA ALA A 53 -32.13 26.10 5.35
C ALA A 53 -31.74 27.56 5.18
N ASN A 54 -32.55 28.36 4.46
CA ASN A 54 -32.19 29.74 4.11
C ASN A 54 -32.33 30.72 5.27
N VAL A 55 -33.25 30.49 6.23
CA VAL A 55 -33.52 31.40 7.35
C VAL A 55 -32.81 30.97 8.63
N TYR A 56 -32.81 29.67 8.90
CA TYR A 56 -32.29 29.11 10.15
C TYR A 56 -30.98 28.34 9.98
N GLY A 57 -30.48 28.22 8.75
CA GLY A 57 -29.25 27.44 8.48
C GLY A 57 -29.38 25.96 8.82
N LEU A 58 -30.62 25.45 8.90
CA LEU A 58 -30.84 24.02 9.24
C LEU A 58 -30.46 23.14 8.07
N ARG A 59 -29.52 22.23 8.33
CA ARG A 59 -29.01 21.25 7.36
C ARG A 59 -29.91 20.03 7.31
N THR A 60 -30.01 19.43 6.14
CA THR A 60 -30.71 18.12 5.96
C THR A 60 -29.92 17.04 6.71
N ASP A 61 -30.60 16.31 7.59
CA ASP A 61 -30.03 15.17 8.28
C ASP A 61 -29.64 14.07 7.28
N ARG A 62 -28.39 13.67 7.29
CA ARG A 62 -27.84 12.60 6.46
C ARG A 62 -27.17 11.58 7.35
N THR A 63 -27.31 10.27 6.99
CA THR A 63 -26.67 9.19 7.74
C THR A 63 -25.19 9.07 7.38
N PHE A 64 -24.42 8.43 8.25
CA PHE A 64 -23.03 8.11 7.96
C PHE A 64 -22.92 7.16 6.75
N ARG A 65 -23.86 6.20 6.58
CA ARG A 65 -23.93 5.32 5.42
C ARG A 65 -24.06 6.11 4.11
N ALA A 66 -24.92 7.09 4.06
CA ALA A 66 -25.06 7.95 2.87
C ALA A 66 -23.75 8.70 2.55
N ALA A 67 -23.06 9.19 3.57
CA ALA A 67 -21.76 9.86 3.41
C ALA A 67 -20.66 8.87 2.99
N ALA A 68 -20.65 7.66 3.51
CA ALA A 68 -19.72 6.61 3.12
C ALA A 68 -19.93 6.18 1.65
N THR A 69 -21.19 6.07 1.21
CA THR A 69 -21.53 5.77 -0.19
C THR A 69 -21.01 6.86 -1.12
N LYS A 70 -21.32 8.13 -0.81
CA LYS A 70 -20.82 9.28 -1.58
C LYS A 70 -19.29 9.31 -1.64
N PHE A 71 -18.62 9.06 -0.52
CA PHE A 71 -17.16 8.96 -0.49
C PHE A 71 -16.62 7.89 -1.45
N LEU A 72 -17.22 6.71 -1.47
CA LEU A 72 -16.80 5.63 -2.37
C LEU A 72 -17.06 5.99 -3.85
N GLU A 73 -18.19 6.63 -4.16
CA GLU A 73 -18.55 7.08 -5.51
C GLU A 73 -17.56 8.13 -6.04
N GLU A 74 -17.16 9.09 -5.23
CA GLU A 74 -16.23 10.16 -5.63
C GLU A 74 -14.78 9.69 -5.75
N ASN A 75 -14.42 8.59 -5.09
CA ASN A 75 -13.03 8.10 -5.00
C ASN A 75 -12.75 6.83 -5.82
N GLN A 76 -13.52 6.57 -6.91
CA GLN A 76 -13.35 5.38 -7.77
C GLN A 76 -11.93 5.22 -8.34
N HIS A 77 -11.22 6.33 -8.53
CA HIS A 77 -9.83 6.35 -9.01
C HIS A 77 -8.79 5.90 -7.96
N LYS A 78 -9.19 5.77 -6.69
CA LYS A 78 -8.27 5.50 -5.58
C LYS A 78 -7.81 4.05 -5.56
N ARG A 79 -6.50 3.82 -5.63
CA ARG A 79 -5.91 2.46 -5.60
C ARG A 79 -6.29 1.65 -4.35
N SER A 80 -6.52 2.32 -3.21
CA SER A 80 -6.89 1.68 -1.94
C SER A 80 -8.39 1.68 -1.66
N LEU A 81 -9.24 1.90 -2.68
CA LEU A 81 -10.69 1.97 -2.51
C LEU A 81 -11.28 0.70 -1.88
N ALA A 82 -10.77 -0.47 -2.27
CA ALA A 82 -11.22 -1.75 -1.70
C ALA A 82 -10.93 -1.86 -0.19
N ASP A 83 -9.78 -1.33 0.27
CA ASP A 83 -9.44 -1.29 1.70
C ASP A 83 -10.36 -0.34 2.45
N ASP A 84 -10.64 0.84 1.87
CA ASP A 84 -11.58 1.80 2.46
C ASP A 84 -13.00 1.22 2.54
N ALA A 85 -13.49 0.57 1.48
CA ALA A 85 -14.79 -0.10 1.47
C ALA A 85 -14.89 -1.21 2.54
N MET A 86 -13.81 -1.96 2.75
CA MET A 86 -13.74 -2.97 3.81
C MET A 86 -13.83 -2.32 5.21
N LEU A 87 -13.13 -1.21 5.44
CA LEU A 87 -13.19 -0.48 6.70
C LEU A 87 -14.59 0.11 6.96
N LEU A 88 -15.22 0.67 5.92
CA LEU A 88 -16.59 1.21 6.01
C LEU A 88 -17.62 0.11 6.31
N ARG A 89 -17.48 -1.07 5.68
CA ARG A 89 -18.32 -2.23 6.00
C ARG A 89 -18.18 -2.66 7.46
N GLN A 90 -16.97 -2.56 8.05
CA GLN A 90 -16.74 -2.89 9.47
C GLN A 90 -17.33 -1.83 10.42
N LEU A 91 -17.41 -0.57 10.00
CA LEU A 91 -17.99 0.54 10.76
C LEU A 91 -19.53 0.58 10.68
N ASP A 92 -20.10 0.14 9.57
CA ASP A 92 -21.52 0.26 9.25
C ASP A 92 -22.48 -0.24 10.35
N PRO A 93 -22.26 -1.42 10.98
CA PRO A 93 -23.13 -1.90 12.06
C PRO A 93 -23.15 -1.00 13.31
N TYR A 94 -22.19 -0.12 13.49
CA TYR A 94 -22.03 0.72 14.67
C TYR A 94 -22.50 2.15 14.47
N ILE A 95 -22.24 2.71 13.29
CA ILE A 95 -22.48 4.12 13.00
C ILE A 95 -23.19 4.37 11.67
N GLY A 96 -23.46 3.35 10.86
CA GLY A 96 -24.03 3.48 9.52
C GLY A 96 -25.36 4.26 9.50
N ASP A 97 -26.26 3.96 10.41
CA ASP A 97 -27.59 4.56 10.52
C ASP A 97 -27.62 5.85 11.35
N LEU A 98 -26.51 6.17 12.03
CA LEU A 98 -26.42 7.41 12.79
C LEU A 98 -26.37 8.62 11.85
N LYS A 99 -27.05 9.69 12.23
CA LYS A 99 -26.92 10.99 11.55
C LYS A 99 -25.48 11.47 11.71
N LEU A 100 -24.92 12.13 10.70
CA LEU A 100 -23.54 12.61 10.71
C LEU A 100 -23.20 13.41 12.00
N ARG A 101 -24.12 14.24 12.48
CA ARG A 101 -23.96 15.01 13.73
C ARG A 101 -23.88 14.15 14.99
N GLN A 102 -24.32 12.90 14.94
CA GLN A 102 -24.27 11.93 16.05
C GLN A 102 -23.01 11.07 16.03
N VAL A 103 -22.20 11.17 14.96
CA VAL A 103 -20.95 10.41 14.85
C VAL A 103 -19.84 11.16 15.57
N HIS A 104 -19.41 10.66 16.71
CA HIS A 104 -18.35 11.22 17.54
C HIS A 104 -17.58 10.09 18.25
N MET A 105 -16.55 10.42 19.03
CA MET A 105 -15.76 9.40 19.72
C MET A 105 -16.57 8.48 20.63
N GLY A 106 -17.66 8.97 21.25
CA GLY A 106 -18.55 8.16 22.07
C GLY A 106 -19.25 7.06 21.26
N SER A 107 -19.83 7.42 20.10
CA SER A 107 -20.52 6.48 19.23
C SER A 107 -19.60 5.43 18.61
N LEU A 108 -18.29 5.68 18.55
CA LEU A 108 -17.28 4.75 18.03
C LEU A 108 -16.73 3.79 19.09
N GLN A 109 -17.07 3.96 20.38
CA GLN A 109 -16.50 3.12 21.47
C GLN A 109 -16.83 1.63 21.32
N SER A 110 -18.06 1.30 20.93
CA SER A 110 -18.48 -0.09 20.72
C SER A 110 -17.67 -0.77 19.61
N PHE A 111 -17.42 -0.05 18.50
CA PHE A 111 -16.54 -0.51 17.43
C PHE A 111 -15.12 -0.73 17.95
N ILE A 112 -14.55 0.25 18.64
CA ILE A 112 -13.19 0.17 19.17
C ILE A 112 -13.05 -1.01 20.16
N ALA A 113 -14.00 -1.17 21.07
CA ALA A 113 -14.01 -2.24 22.05
C ALA A 113 -14.08 -3.62 21.38
N LYS A 114 -14.96 -3.80 20.42
CA LYS A 114 -15.09 -5.05 19.65
C LYS A 114 -13.79 -5.37 18.91
N ARG A 115 -13.20 -4.40 18.20
CA ARG A 115 -11.94 -4.63 17.46
C ARG A 115 -10.78 -4.98 18.39
N ARG A 116 -10.71 -4.38 19.58
CA ARG A 116 -9.72 -4.76 20.60
C ARG A 116 -9.94 -6.17 21.11
N ALA A 117 -11.19 -6.55 21.39
CA ALA A 117 -11.54 -7.91 21.81
C ALA A 117 -11.17 -8.95 20.73
N ASP A 118 -11.27 -8.59 19.45
CA ASP A 118 -10.82 -9.40 18.31
C ASP A 118 -9.28 -9.44 18.16
N GLY A 119 -8.50 -8.84 19.06
CA GLY A 119 -7.04 -8.78 19.00
C GLY A 119 -6.48 -7.86 17.90
N VAL A 120 -7.30 -6.96 17.34
CA VAL A 120 -6.86 -6.04 16.28
C VAL A 120 -6.01 -4.91 16.87
N LYS A 121 -4.86 -4.66 16.24
CA LYS A 121 -3.90 -3.65 16.70
C LYS A 121 -4.43 -2.22 16.55
N SER A 122 -4.03 -1.34 17.46
CA SER A 122 -4.42 0.07 17.51
C SER A 122 -4.19 0.80 16.17
N ARG A 123 -3.10 0.49 15.45
CA ARG A 123 -2.85 1.07 14.13
C ARG A 123 -3.92 0.71 13.10
N THR A 124 -4.40 -0.53 13.11
CA THR A 124 -5.46 -0.98 12.18
C THR A 124 -6.81 -0.36 12.54
N ILE A 125 -7.12 -0.25 13.84
CA ILE A 125 -8.32 0.47 14.30
C ILE A 125 -8.25 1.95 13.88
N ASN A 126 -7.09 2.57 14.02
CA ASN A 126 -6.85 3.95 13.61
C ASN A 126 -7.08 4.21 12.12
N ASN A 127 -6.90 3.22 11.24
CA ASN A 127 -7.23 3.39 9.83
C ASN A 127 -8.74 3.66 9.64
N ALA A 128 -9.60 2.92 10.35
CA ALA A 128 -11.04 3.12 10.33
C ALA A 128 -11.43 4.48 10.95
N LEU A 129 -10.82 4.85 12.07
CA LEU A 129 -11.05 6.15 12.72
C LEU A 129 -10.59 7.32 11.85
N ALA A 130 -9.46 7.18 11.15
CA ALA A 130 -8.93 8.18 10.24
C ALA A 130 -9.84 8.35 9.01
N LEU A 131 -10.38 7.26 8.48
CA LEU A 131 -11.34 7.29 7.38
C LEU A 131 -12.65 7.96 7.82
N THR A 132 -13.19 7.61 8.98
CA THR A 132 -14.36 8.29 9.56
C THR A 132 -14.12 9.79 9.70
N ARG A 133 -12.97 10.19 10.28
CA ARG A 133 -12.59 11.61 10.42
C ARG A 133 -12.52 12.30 9.06
N HIS A 134 -11.96 11.65 8.04
CA HIS A 134 -11.85 12.21 6.70
C HIS A 134 -13.22 12.45 6.09
N ILE A 135 -14.14 11.49 6.16
CA ILE A 135 -15.52 11.62 5.67
C ILE A 135 -16.27 12.76 6.39
N LEU A 136 -16.13 12.86 7.72
CA LEU A 136 -16.76 13.95 8.48
C LEU A 136 -16.18 15.33 8.11
N ASN A 137 -14.87 15.41 7.82
CA ASN A 137 -14.25 16.64 7.34
C ASN A 137 -14.79 17.04 5.95
N LEU A 138 -14.89 16.08 5.00
CA LEU A 138 -15.51 16.35 3.69
C LEU A 138 -16.96 16.84 3.84
N ALA A 139 -17.73 16.21 4.71
CA ALA A 139 -19.10 16.62 5.00
C ALA A 139 -19.20 18.04 5.60
N ALA A 140 -18.19 18.49 6.32
CA ALA A 140 -18.17 19.82 6.93
C ALA A 140 -17.55 20.91 6.04
N SER A 141 -16.71 20.55 5.05
CA SER A 141 -15.97 21.52 4.25
C SER A 141 -16.35 21.55 2.78
N GLU A 142 -16.62 20.38 2.18
CA GLU A 142 -16.71 20.25 0.72
C GLU A 142 -18.12 19.90 0.24
N TRP A 143 -18.77 18.92 0.88
CA TRP A 143 -20.07 18.44 0.42
C TRP A 143 -21.17 19.41 0.79
N ARG A 144 -21.88 19.88 -0.23
CA ARG A 144 -22.97 20.82 -0.07
C ARG A 144 -24.29 20.19 -0.49
N ASP A 145 -25.37 20.65 0.13
CA ASP A 145 -26.72 20.31 -0.26
C ASP A 145 -27.22 21.25 -1.40
N GLU A 146 -28.46 21.07 -1.81
CA GLU A 146 -29.09 21.86 -2.88
C GLU A 146 -29.24 23.35 -2.51
N GLN A 147 -29.16 23.72 -1.23
CA GLN A 147 -29.22 25.07 -0.71
C GLN A 147 -27.83 25.67 -0.52
N GLY A 148 -26.76 24.94 -0.88
CA GLY A 148 -25.37 25.37 -0.74
C GLY A 148 -24.79 25.23 0.66
N LEU A 149 -25.56 24.70 1.64
CA LEU A 149 -25.06 24.42 2.98
C LEU A 149 -24.22 23.15 3.01
N THR A 150 -23.16 23.15 3.81
CA THR A 150 -22.37 21.94 4.06
C THR A 150 -23.21 20.87 4.76
N TRP A 151 -22.92 19.59 4.53
CA TRP A 151 -23.65 18.47 5.16
C TRP A 151 -23.53 18.46 6.69
N LEU A 152 -22.40 18.99 7.21
CA LEU A 152 -22.17 19.25 8.62
C LEU A 152 -21.77 20.71 8.82
N GLU A 153 -22.10 21.29 9.95
CA GLU A 153 -21.65 22.62 10.33
C GLU A 153 -20.17 22.62 10.71
N TYR A 154 -19.77 21.64 11.49
CA TYR A 154 -18.39 21.38 11.87
C TYR A 154 -18.14 19.87 12.00
N ALA A 155 -16.93 19.45 11.72
CA ALA A 155 -16.54 18.05 11.87
C ALA A 155 -16.23 17.73 13.33
N PRO A 156 -16.88 16.71 13.93
CA PRO A 156 -16.54 16.24 15.26
C PRO A 156 -15.08 15.78 15.34
N LYS A 157 -14.40 16.08 16.43
CA LYS A 157 -13.01 15.68 16.64
C LYS A 157 -12.90 14.17 16.88
N ILE A 158 -12.44 13.43 15.89
CA ILE A 158 -12.12 12.00 16.02
C ILE A 158 -10.64 11.84 16.41
N LYS A 159 -10.40 11.39 17.65
CA LYS A 159 -9.06 11.18 18.19
C LYS A 159 -8.57 9.78 17.85
N LEU A 160 -7.37 9.69 17.30
CA LEU A 160 -6.73 8.41 17.04
C LEU A 160 -6.19 7.80 18.36
N LEU A 161 -6.20 6.47 18.43
CA LEU A 161 -5.67 5.73 19.57
C LEU A 161 -4.14 5.84 19.62
N LYS A 162 -3.58 5.88 20.81
CA LYS A 162 -2.14 5.77 21.01
C LYS A 162 -1.66 4.38 20.55
N VAL A 163 -0.69 4.34 19.64
CA VAL A 163 -0.12 3.08 19.13
C VAL A 163 1.00 2.64 20.05
N THR A 164 0.72 1.69 20.92
CA THR A 164 1.69 1.09 21.86
C THR A 164 1.96 -0.40 21.58
N ASP A 165 1.12 -0.99 20.73
CA ASP A 165 1.10 -2.41 20.37
C ASP A 165 1.82 -2.71 19.03
N GLY A 166 2.59 -1.74 18.53
CA GLY A 166 3.38 -1.88 17.32
C GLY A 166 4.65 -2.69 17.54
N ARG A 167 4.92 -3.68 16.68
CA ARG A 167 6.23 -4.34 16.70
C ARG A 167 7.27 -3.39 16.07
N PRO A 168 8.40 -3.11 16.75
CA PRO A 168 9.49 -2.36 16.16
C PRO A 168 10.11 -3.11 14.96
N PRO A 169 10.76 -2.42 14.01
CA PRO A 169 11.59 -3.06 13.00
C PRO A 169 12.69 -3.92 13.66
N TYR A 170 13.03 -5.02 13.00
CA TYR A 170 14.11 -5.89 13.45
C TYR A 170 15.18 -6.02 12.35
N PRO A 171 16.18 -5.14 12.32
CA PRO A 171 17.31 -5.27 11.41
C PRO A 171 18.18 -6.46 11.80
N LEU A 172 18.44 -7.36 10.84
CA LEU A 172 19.25 -8.56 11.04
C LEU A 172 20.73 -8.23 11.24
N SER A 173 21.37 -8.95 12.16
CA SER A 173 22.82 -9.08 12.17
C SER A 173 23.31 -9.91 10.96
N ARG A 174 24.64 -9.92 10.72
CA ARG A 174 25.22 -10.74 9.64
C ARG A 174 25.02 -12.25 9.90
N GLN A 175 25.21 -12.66 11.13
CA GLN A 175 25.04 -14.07 11.53
C GLN A 175 23.58 -14.53 11.38
N GLU A 176 22.61 -13.75 11.89
CA GLU A 176 21.20 -14.05 11.73
C GLU A 176 20.79 -14.12 10.25
N GLN A 177 21.29 -13.19 9.42
CA GLN A 177 21.07 -13.22 7.99
C GLN A 177 21.61 -14.51 7.36
N ALA A 178 22.82 -14.91 7.68
CA ALA A 178 23.43 -16.11 7.14
C ALA A 178 22.62 -17.36 7.50
N VAL A 179 22.20 -17.51 8.75
CA VAL A 179 21.38 -18.63 9.20
C VAL A 179 20.02 -18.63 8.49
N LEU A 180 19.33 -17.46 8.41
CA LEU A 180 18.03 -17.36 7.76
C LEU A 180 18.12 -17.69 6.27
N PHE A 181 19.10 -17.14 5.55
CA PHE A 181 19.16 -17.27 4.10
C PHE A 181 19.52 -18.70 3.66
N ARG A 182 20.27 -19.44 4.48
CA ARG A 182 20.54 -20.88 4.24
C ARG A 182 19.28 -21.74 4.35
N GLU A 183 18.30 -21.32 5.15
CA GLU A 183 17.03 -22.03 5.33
C GLU A 183 15.97 -21.65 4.28
N LEU A 184 16.14 -20.55 3.57
CA LEU A 184 15.22 -20.14 2.52
C LEU A 184 15.35 -21.03 1.28
N PRO A 185 14.24 -21.33 0.58
CA PRO A 185 14.31 -21.88 -0.77
C PRO A 185 15.10 -20.95 -1.69
N ASP A 186 15.84 -21.49 -2.65
CA ASP A 186 16.77 -20.74 -3.51
C ASP A 186 16.17 -19.47 -4.13
N HIS A 187 14.95 -19.54 -4.66
CA HIS A 187 14.29 -18.37 -5.24
C HIS A 187 14.03 -17.26 -4.20
N LEU A 188 13.62 -17.63 -2.97
CA LEU A 188 13.43 -16.65 -1.89
C LEU A 188 14.76 -16.13 -1.34
N ALA A 189 15.79 -16.99 -1.27
CA ALA A 189 17.13 -16.59 -0.84
C ALA A 189 17.72 -15.52 -1.77
N ARG A 190 17.61 -15.73 -3.11
CA ARG A 190 18.05 -14.72 -4.11
C ARG A 190 17.31 -13.40 -3.96
N MET A 191 15.99 -13.44 -3.86
CA MET A 191 15.15 -12.24 -3.67
C MET A 191 15.49 -11.54 -2.35
N ALA A 192 15.72 -12.29 -1.27
CA ALA A 192 16.10 -11.74 0.04
C ALA A 192 17.49 -11.10 0.00
N LEU A 193 18.46 -11.76 -0.68
CA LEU A 193 19.80 -11.24 -0.86
C LEU A 193 19.83 -9.96 -1.70
N PHE A 194 19.07 -9.91 -2.78
CA PHE A 194 18.86 -8.68 -3.55
C PHE A 194 18.24 -7.57 -2.70
N LYS A 195 17.14 -7.89 -1.99
CA LYS A 195 16.41 -6.93 -1.17
C LYS A 195 17.23 -6.33 -0.04
N VAL A 196 18.06 -7.13 0.64
CA VAL A 196 18.91 -6.68 1.76
C VAL A 196 20.11 -5.85 1.28
N ASN A 197 20.39 -5.83 -0.02
CA ASN A 197 21.47 -5.08 -0.65
C ASN A 197 20.99 -3.90 -1.53
N THR A 198 19.68 -3.73 -1.71
CA THR A 198 19.10 -2.62 -2.51
C THR A 198 18.08 -1.81 -1.74
N GLY A 199 17.57 -2.32 -0.61
CA GLY A 199 16.50 -1.68 0.13
C GLY A 199 15.15 -1.60 -0.60
N CYS A 200 14.97 -2.36 -1.67
CA CYS A 200 13.71 -2.42 -2.41
C CYS A 200 12.54 -2.88 -1.53
N ARG A 201 11.34 -2.37 -1.82
CA ARG A 201 10.12 -2.92 -1.23
C ARG A 201 9.81 -4.30 -1.82
N GLU A 202 9.02 -5.09 -1.11
CA GLU A 202 8.69 -6.46 -1.54
C GLU A 202 8.12 -6.51 -2.95
N GLN A 203 7.15 -5.66 -3.27
CA GLN A 203 6.53 -5.62 -4.59
C GLN A 203 7.47 -5.12 -5.68
N GLU A 204 8.44 -4.27 -5.34
CA GLU A 204 9.50 -3.82 -6.25
C GLU A 204 10.42 -5.00 -6.63
N VAL A 205 10.71 -5.91 -5.69
CA VAL A 205 11.48 -7.12 -5.96
C VAL A 205 10.67 -8.15 -6.74
N CYS A 206 9.43 -8.43 -6.30
CA CYS A 206 8.57 -9.42 -6.95
C CYS A 206 8.22 -9.06 -8.39
N GLY A 207 8.07 -7.78 -8.68
CA GLY A 207 7.72 -7.26 -10.01
C GLY A 207 8.89 -6.69 -10.79
N LEU A 208 10.15 -6.97 -10.41
CA LEU A 208 11.33 -6.46 -11.10
C LEU A 208 11.44 -7.08 -12.50
N ARG A 209 11.55 -6.23 -13.52
CA ARG A 209 11.58 -6.64 -14.93
C ARG A 209 12.87 -6.19 -15.61
N TRP A 210 13.26 -6.91 -16.66
CA TRP A 210 14.45 -6.58 -17.44
C TRP A 210 14.31 -5.26 -18.22
N ASP A 211 13.11 -4.89 -18.64
CA ASP A 211 12.85 -3.62 -19.34
C ASP A 211 12.99 -2.37 -18.43
N TYR A 212 13.17 -2.55 -17.13
CA TYR A 212 13.52 -1.47 -16.21
C TYR A 212 15.03 -1.27 -16.07
N GLU A 213 15.85 -2.16 -16.64
CA GLU A 213 17.30 -2.07 -16.57
C GLU A 213 17.83 -1.02 -17.54
N VAL A 214 18.60 -0.07 -17.03
CA VAL A 214 19.26 0.97 -17.79
C VAL A 214 20.77 0.79 -17.64
N ARG A 215 21.47 0.64 -18.76
CA ARG A 215 22.93 0.56 -18.78
C ARG A 215 23.55 1.93 -18.53
N VAL A 216 24.63 1.94 -17.79
CA VAL A 216 25.46 3.12 -17.51
C VAL A 216 26.88 2.80 -18.01
N PRO A 217 27.16 2.98 -19.31
CA PRO A 217 28.42 2.56 -19.93
C PRO A 217 29.63 3.23 -19.28
N GLU A 218 29.50 4.49 -18.86
CA GLU A 218 30.57 5.28 -18.21
C GLU A 218 31.06 4.64 -16.90
N LEU A 219 30.19 3.87 -16.24
CA LEU A 219 30.49 3.19 -14.98
C LEU A 219 30.63 1.67 -15.14
N GLY A 220 30.54 1.14 -16.37
CA GLY A 220 30.58 -0.29 -16.66
C GLY A 220 29.51 -1.09 -15.90
N THR A 221 28.34 -0.49 -15.66
CA THR A 221 27.29 -1.06 -14.82
C THR A 221 25.89 -0.85 -15.39
N SER A 222 24.89 -1.32 -14.67
CA SER A 222 23.49 -0.99 -14.89
C SER A 222 22.79 -0.64 -13.58
N VAL A 223 21.70 0.07 -13.69
CA VAL A 223 20.74 0.39 -12.64
C VAL A 223 19.34 -0.02 -13.08
N PHE A 224 18.39 -0.12 -12.15
CA PHE A 224 16.98 -0.28 -12.53
C PHE A 224 16.23 1.00 -12.22
N ILE A 225 15.35 1.41 -13.15
CA ILE A 225 14.37 2.49 -12.98
C ILE A 225 12.99 1.87 -12.99
N ILE A 226 12.42 1.68 -11.80
CA ILE A 226 11.08 1.12 -11.66
C ILE A 226 10.06 2.24 -11.82
N PRO A 227 9.13 2.16 -12.79
CA PRO A 227 8.16 3.20 -13.06
C PRO A 227 7.28 3.53 -11.85
N GLY A 228 6.97 4.80 -11.63
CA GLY A 228 6.14 5.29 -10.52
C GLY A 228 4.78 4.61 -10.42
N SER A 229 4.19 4.20 -11.54
CA SER A 229 2.96 3.41 -11.59
C SER A 229 3.07 2.07 -10.83
N ARG A 230 4.27 1.54 -10.64
CA ARG A 230 4.57 0.30 -9.91
C ARG A 230 5.10 0.55 -8.50
N VAL A 231 5.36 1.80 -8.13
CA VAL A 231 5.90 2.18 -6.84
C VAL A 231 4.81 2.77 -5.94
N LYS A 232 4.93 2.58 -4.63
CA LYS A 232 3.90 3.01 -3.66
C LYS A 232 3.69 4.53 -3.62
N ASN A 233 4.76 5.31 -3.82
CA ASN A 233 4.73 6.78 -3.76
C ASN A 233 4.42 7.45 -5.11
N GLY A 234 4.25 6.67 -6.19
CA GLY A 234 3.89 7.19 -7.51
C GLY A 234 5.04 7.84 -8.29
N GLU A 235 6.25 7.83 -7.75
CA GLU A 235 7.46 8.39 -8.37
C GLU A 235 8.38 7.27 -8.85
N ASP A 236 9.12 7.50 -9.94
CA ASP A 236 10.09 6.54 -10.44
C ASP A 236 11.12 6.19 -9.38
N ARG A 237 11.48 4.91 -9.30
CA ARG A 237 12.39 4.38 -8.31
C ARG A 237 13.70 3.97 -8.94
N LEU A 238 14.76 4.74 -8.68
CA LEU A 238 16.12 4.32 -8.99
C LEU A 238 16.56 3.21 -8.00
N VAL A 239 17.11 2.12 -8.53
CA VAL A 239 17.72 1.03 -7.79
C VAL A 239 19.16 0.86 -8.27
N VAL A 240 20.12 1.28 -7.46
CA VAL A 240 21.52 1.02 -7.71
C VAL A 240 21.90 -0.37 -7.20
N LEU A 241 22.88 -0.98 -7.86
CA LEU A 241 23.34 -2.32 -7.54
C LEU A 241 24.76 -2.25 -6.95
N ASN A 242 24.91 -2.65 -5.68
CA ASN A 242 26.24 -3.00 -5.19
C ASN A 242 26.69 -4.35 -5.79
N ARG A 243 27.94 -4.71 -5.61
CA ARG A 243 28.51 -5.96 -6.20
C ARG A 243 27.70 -7.22 -5.88
N VAL A 244 27.13 -7.34 -4.66
CA VAL A 244 26.31 -8.49 -4.29
C VAL A 244 24.96 -8.49 -5.00
N ALA A 245 24.27 -7.35 -5.03
CA ALA A 245 23.01 -7.23 -5.76
C ALA A 245 23.20 -7.49 -7.26
N ARG A 246 24.32 -7.01 -7.83
CA ARG A 246 24.70 -7.25 -9.21
C ARG A 246 24.90 -8.73 -9.49
N SER A 247 25.70 -9.44 -8.68
CA SER A 247 25.93 -10.87 -8.86
C SER A 247 24.63 -11.68 -8.81
N VAL A 248 23.69 -11.26 -7.94
CA VAL A 248 22.35 -11.87 -7.89
C VAL A 248 21.58 -11.66 -9.19
N VAL A 249 21.58 -10.43 -9.72
CA VAL A 249 20.90 -10.09 -10.99
C VAL A 249 21.54 -10.88 -12.15
N ASP A 250 22.85 -10.88 -12.24
CA ASP A 250 23.58 -11.56 -13.32
C ASP A 250 23.32 -13.07 -13.32
N ALA A 251 23.20 -13.69 -12.15
CA ALA A 251 22.83 -15.10 -12.03
C ALA A 251 21.37 -15.38 -12.46
N GLN A 252 20.53 -14.35 -12.64
CA GLN A 252 19.16 -14.52 -13.16
C GLN A 252 19.05 -14.25 -14.68
N ARG A 253 20.11 -13.77 -15.32
CA ARG A 253 20.08 -13.53 -16.78
C ARG A 253 19.76 -14.82 -17.55
N ARG A 254 18.92 -14.72 -18.55
CA ARG A 254 18.44 -15.82 -19.39
C ARG A 254 17.58 -16.87 -18.66
N VAL A 255 17.18 -16.64 -17.40
CA VAL A 255 16.29 -17.56 -16.67
C VAL A 255 14.82 -17.33 -17.07
N ASP A 256 14.45 -16.07 -17.28
CA ASP A 256 13.12 -15.65 -17.75
C ASP A 256 13.27 -14.42 -18.63
N PRO A 257 12.53 -14.32 -19.74
CA PRO A 257 12.70 -13.19 -20.68
C PRO A 257 12.15 -11.86 -20.16
N GLN A 258 11.26 -11.87 -19.19
CA GLN A 258 10.54 -10.67 -18.74
C GLN A 258 10.91 -10.25 -17.31
N TYR A 259 10.95 -11.21 -16.39
CA TYR A 259 11.15 -10.94 -14.96
C TYR A 259 12.52 -11.36 -14.47
N VAL A 260 13.13 -10.53 -13.62
CA VAL A 260 14.41 -10.85 -12.98
C VAL A 260 14.26 -12.03 -12.00
N PHE A 261 13.15 -12.03 -11.23
CA PHE A 261 12.91 -13.06 -10.23
C PHE A 261 11.66 -13.88 -10.55
N THR A 262 11.87 -15.15 -10.80
CA THR A 262 10.80 -16.12 -11.03
C THR A 262 11.02 -17.39 -10.21
N TYR A 263 9.98 -18.17 -10.03
CA TYR A 263 10.05 -19.49 -9.44
C TYR A 263 9.33 -20.51 -10.31
N CYS A 264 9.78 -21.75 -10.23
CA CYS A 264 9.09 -22.88 -10.84
C CYS A 264 8.19 -23.53 -9.77
N PRO A 265 6.86 -23.49 -9.91
CA PRO A 265 5.97 -24.22 -9.02
C PRO A 265 6.32 -25.71 -9.05
N ARG A 266 6.11 -26.43 -7.95
CA ARG A 266 6.21 -27.90 -7.99
C ARG A 266 5.13 -28.44 -8.93
N SER A 267 5.51 -29.39 -9.80
CA SER A 267 4.55 -30.11 -10.63
C SER A 267 3.47 -30.71 -9.73
N ARG A 268 2.22 -30.56 -10.12
CA ARG A 268 1.17 -31.40 -9.58
C ARG A 268 1.52 -32.82 -9.99
N LYS A 269 1.44 -33.80 -9.09
CA LYS A 269 1.59 -35.21 -9.50
C LYS A 269 0.56 -35.47 -10.59
N ALA A 270 1.02 -35.78 -11.78
CA ALA A 270 0.14 -36.18 -12.88
C ALA A 270 -0.62 -37.44 -12.46
N GLY A 271 -1.90 -37.49 -12.77
CA GLY A 271 -2.69 -38.71 -12.64
C GLY A 271 -2.12 -39.82 -13.56
N PRO A 272 -2.48 -41.10 -13.34
CA PRO A 272 -2.07 -42.18 -14.23
C PRO A 272 -2.48 -41.86 -15.67
N GLY A 273 -1.49 -41.74 -16.58
CA GLY A 273 -1.71 -41.48 -18.01
C GLY A 273 -1.65 -40.01 -18.47
N GLU A 274 -1.49 -39.03 -17.57
CA GLU A 274 -1.30 -37.66 -17.96
C GLU A 274 0.18 -37.32 -18.24
N PRO A 275 0.50 -36.59 -19.35
CA PRO A 275 1.88 -36.19 -19.61
C PRO A 275 2.34 -35.19 -18.55
N GLN A 276 3.50 -35.46 -17.95
CA GLN A 276 4.10 -34.57 -16.93
C GLN A 276 4.68 -33.34 -17.63
N THR A 277 3.88 -32.28 -17.78
CA THR A 277 4.38 -31.01 -18.27
C THR A 277 5.09 -30.27 -17.13
N ALA A 278 6.35 -29.89 -17.35
CA ALA A 278 7.06 -29.02 -16.40
C ALA A 278 6.32 -27.70 -16.27
N PRO A 279 5.99 -27.28 -15.04
CA PRO A 279 5.23 -26.05 -14.85
C PRO A 279 6.06 -24.84 -15.31
N ALA A 280 5.40 -23.91 -16.03
CA ALA A 280 6.02 -22.68 -16.47
C ALA A 280 6.51 -21.84 -15.28
N ARG A 281 7.66 -21.19 -15.46
CA ARG A 281 8.16 -20.21 -14.50
C ARG A 281 7.20 -19.03 -14.42
N LYS A 282 7.05 -18.44 -13.21
CA LYS A 282 6.22 -17.26 -12.99
C LYS A 282 6.81 -16.38 -11.91
N PRO A 283 6.56 -15.06 -11.93
CA PRO A 283 6.93 -14.17 -10.85
C PRO A 283 6.13 -14.51 -9.58
N LEU A 284 6.70 -14.19 -8.41
CA LEU A 284 5.98 -14.28 -7.15
C LEU A 284 5.11 -13.03 -6.94
N ALA A 285 3.87 -13.22 -6.50
CA ALA A 285 3.03 -12.11 -6.06
C ALA A 285 3.51 -11.54 -4.70
N THR A 286 4.11 -12.37 -3.85
CA THR A 286 4.61 -12.00 -2.52
C THR A 286 5.73 -12.94 -2.06
N MET A 287 6.70 -12.40 -1.33
CA MET A 287 7.69 -13.18 -0.60
C MET A 287 7.14 -13.70 0.75
N ILE A 288 6.06 -13.09 1.25
CA ILE A 288 5.40 -13.48 2.52
C ILE A 288 4.58 -14.75 2.29
N THR A 289 5.27 -15.89 2.28
CA THR A 289 4.69 -17.21 2.01
C THR A 289 4.84 -18.13 3.22
N LYS A 290 4.14 -19.28 3.18
CA LYS A 290 4.38 -20.36 4.16
C LYS A 290 5.84 -20.84 4.13
N ALA A 291 6.50 -20.78 2.95
CA ALA A 291 7.93 -21.14 2.82
C ALA A 291 8.83 -20.18 3.60
N TRP A 292 8.57 -18.85 3.53
CA TRP A 292 9.26 -17.85 4.36
C TRP A 292 9.08 -18.14 5.85
N SER A 293 7.84 -18.34 6.30
CA SER A 293 7.54 -18.58 7.71
C SER A 293 8.19 -19.86 8.25
N ARG A 294 8.17 -20.94 7.45
CA ARG A 294 8.83 -22.22 7.81
C ARG A 294 10.35 -22.06 7.88
N ALA A 295 10.95 -21.38 6.90
CA ALA A 295 12.39 -21.14 6.87
C ALA A 295 12.83 -20.29 8.06
N ARG A 296 12.09 -19.25 8.40
CA ARG A 296 12.34 -18.41 9.57
C ARG A 296 12.31 -19.21 10.88
N ASN A 297 11.32 -20.08 11.04
CA ASN A 297 11.22 -20.91 12.24
C ASN A 297 12.41 -21.88 12.33
N ARG A 298 12.76 -22.59 11.24
CA ARG A 298 13.95 -23.46 11.19
C ARG A 298 15.25 -22.70 11.48
N ALA A 299 15.36 -21.47 10.96
CA ALA A 299 16.51 -20.61 11.22
C ALA A 299 16.64 -20.26 12.71
N ALA A 300 15.51 -19.95 13.37
CA ALA A 300 15.49 -19.70 14.79
C ALA A 300 15.89 -20.94 15.62
N ASP A 301 15.33 -22.11 15.28
CA ASP A 301 15.67 -23.37 15.95
C ASP A 301 17.15 -23.77 15.72
N LYS A 302 17.68 -23.46 14.52
CA LYS A 302 19.10 -23.70 14.21
C LYS A 302 20.01 -22.74 14.97
N TRP A 303 19.60 -21.48 15.12
CA TRP A 303 20.31 -20.50 15.93
C TRP A 303 20.48 -21.01 17.37
N GLU A 304 19.40 -21.45 18.01
CA GLU A 304 19.44 -22.00 19.38
C GLU A 304 20.39 -23.21 19.50
N LYS A 305 20.39 -24.10 18.51
CA LYS A 305 21.31 -25.25 18.47
C LYS A 305 22.78 -24.85 18.28
N MET A 306 23.05 -23.74 17.57
CA MET A 306 24.41 -23.27 17.30
C MET A 306 25.00 -22.44 18.44
N THR A 307 24.18 -21.66 19.11
CA THR A 307 24.63 -20.70 20.14
C THR A 307 24.44 -21.23 21.56
N GLY A 308 23.53 -22.17 21.78
CA GLY A 308 23.08 -22.59 23.08
C GLY A 308 22.07 -21.63 23.73
N ASP A 309 21.84 -20.46 23.12
CA ASP A 309 20.95 -19.42 23.64
C ASP A 309 19.62 -19.38 22.86
N PRO A 310 18.51 -18.98 23.49
CA PRO A 310 17.24 -18.78 22.83
C PRO A 310 17.35 -17.78 21.67
N ALA A 311 16.74 -18.09 20.52
CA ALA A 311 16.72 -17.16 19.40
C ALA A 311 16.04 -15.85 19.80
N PRO A 312 16.64 -14.69 19.45
CA PRO A 312 16.02 -13.40 19.76
C PRO A 312 14.56 -13.33 19.27
N ALA A 313 13.64 -12.82 20.08
CA ALA A 313 12.22 -12.76 19.75
C ALA A 313 11.94 -12.03 18.42
N GLY A 314 12.76 -11.02 18.10
CA GLY A 314 12.71 -10.31 16.82
C GLY A 314 13.14 -11.18 15.64
N PHE A 315 14.15 -12.02 15.80
CA PHE A 315 14.62 -12.97 14.78
C PHE A 315 13.56 -14.04 14.51
N ARG A 316 12.98 -14.63 15.56
CA ARG A 316 11.89 -15.61 15.44
C ARG A 316 10.65 -15.05 14.72
N THR A 317 10.48 -13.73 14.70
CA THR A 317 9.35 -13.05 14.06
C THR A 317 9.75 -12.14 12.89
N VAL A 318 10.97 -12.27 12.36
CA VAL A 318 11.49 -11.43 11.29
C VAL A 318 10.59 -11.45 10.04
N ARG A 319 10.37 -10.28 9.46
CA ARG A 319 9.53 -10.08 8.27
C ARG A 319 10.37 -9.76 7.05
N VAL A 320 9.81 -10.02 5.89
CA VAL A 320 10.42 -9.63 4.61
C VAL A 320 10.78 -8.12 4.57
N HIS A 321 9.96 -7.27 5.19
CA HIS A 321 10.23 -5.83 5.25
C HIS A 321 11.42 -5.45 6.15
N ASP A 322 11.76 -6.29 7.13
CA ASP A 322 12.92 -6.05 7.99
C ASP A 322 14.25 -6.10 7.22
N LEU A 323 14.29 -6.77 6.06
CA LEU A 323 15.47 -6.75 5.16
C LEU A 323 15.77 -5.33 4.64
N LYS A 324 14.73 -4.54 4.34
CA LYS A 324 14.90 -3.11 3.97
C LYS A 324 15.43 -2.31 5.16
N HIS A 325 14.91 -2.57 6.36
CA HIS A 325 15.43 -1.94 7.59
C HIS A 325 16.88 -2.35 7.87
N THR A 326 17.24 -3.59 7.57
CA THR A 326 18.62 -4.09 7.67
C THR A 326 19.57 -3.30 6.77
N TYR A 327 19.19 -3.11 5.50
CA TYR A 327 19.97 -2.29 4.57
C TYR A 327 20.11 -0.85 5.05
N GLY A 328 19.01 -0.19 5.43
CA GLY A 328 19.04 1.18 5.93
C GLY A 328 19.90 1.34 7.20
N ARG A 329 19.87 0.35 8.11
CA ARG A 329 20.75 0.35 9.31
C ARG A 329 22.22 0.22 8.92
N ARG A 330 22.56 -0.65 7.95
CA ARG A 330 23.95 -0.84 7.46
C ARG A 330 24.48 0.41 6.78
N LEU A 331 23.69 1.05 5.93
CA LEU A 331 24.05 2.35 5.34
C LEU A 331 24.35 3.41 6.42
N ARG A 332 23.49 3.47 7.45
CA ARG A 332 23.69 4.40 8.57
C ARG A 332 24.96 4.09 9.36
N ALA A 333 25.20 2.82 9.66
CA ALA A 333 26.40 2.38 10.39
C ALA A 333 27.69 2.63 9.59
N ALA A 334 27.61 2.59 8.25
CA ALA A 334 28.71 2.87 7.35
C ALA A 334 28.91 4.38 7.06
N GLY A 335 28.23 5.28 7.78
CA GLY A 335 28.38 6.73 7.65
C GLY A 335 27.83 7.31 6.35
N VAL A 336 26.95 6.61 5.64
CA VAL A 336 26.30 7.13 4.42
C VAL A 336 25.43 8.33 4.78
N SER A 337 25.49 9.40 3.99
CA SER A 337 24.73 10.64 4.21
C SER A 337 23.22 10.38 4.33
N PHE A 338 22.48 11.28 4.97
CA PHE A 338 21.03 11.13 5.10
C PHE A 338 20.34 11.16 3.74
N GLU A 339 20.79 12.04 2.85
CA GLU A 339 20.29 12.24 1.50
C GLU A 339 20.49 10.98 0.66
N ASP A 340 21.72 10.47 0.59
CA ASP A 340 22.03 9.24 -0.15
C ASP A 340 21.22 8.04 0.38
N ARG A 341 21.01 7.97 1.70
CA ARG A 341 20.16 6.93 2.29
C ARG A 341 18.70 7.06 1.88
N GLN A 342 18.18 8.28 1.74
CA GLN A 342 16.81 8.48 1.25
C GLN A 342 16.69 8.01 -0.19
N ASP A 343 17.62 8.35 -1.05
CA ASP A 343 17.67 7.95 -2.44
C ASP A 343 17.81 6.41 -2.56
N LEU A 344 18.81 5.83 -1.87
CA LEU A 344 19.02 4.38 -1.85
C LEU A 344 17.82 3.59 -1.29
N LEU A 345 17.08 4.14 -0.35
CA LEU A 345 15.88 3.50 0.22
C LEU A 345 14.60 3.84 -0.56
N GLY A 346 14.62 4.78 -1.52
CA GLY A 346 13.46 5.28 -2.26
C GLY A 346 12.40 5.82 -1.33
N HIS A 347 12.83 6.63 -0.40
CA HIS A 347 11.94 7.50 0.32
C HIS A 347 11.64 8.72 -0.56
N LYS A 348 10.48 9.36 -0.32
CA LYS A 348 10.15 10.58 -1.07
C LYS A 348 11.22 11.62 -0.80
N SER A 349 11.99 11.97 -1.85
CA SER A 349 12.97 13.04 -1.83
C SER A 349 12.31 14.28 -2.42
N THR A 350 12.54 15.44 -1.83
CA THR A 350 12.14 16.73 -2.41
C THR A 350 13.01 17.10 -3.62
N ARG A 351 14.08 16.36 -3.88
CA ARG A 351 14.93 16.50 -5.05
C ARG A 351 14.25 15.81 -6.24
N ILE A 352 13.57 16.60 -7.06
CA ILE A 352 13.06 16.18 -8.37
C ILE A 352 14.25 16.23 -9.34
N THR A 353 15.07 15.21 -9.35
CA THR A 353 16.04 15.01 -10.43
C THR A 353 15.69 13.72 -11.14
N THR A 354 14.93 13.83 -12.20
CA THR A 354 14.61 12.74 -13.13
C THR A 354 15.84 12.26 -13.93
N HIS A 355 16.97 12.96 -13.81
CA HIS A 355 18.22 12.64 -14.49
C HIS A 355 19.37 12.65 -13.49
N TYR A 356 19.76 11.46 -13.00
CA TYR A 356 21.03 11.31 -12.28
C TYR A 356 22.19 11.40 -13.27
N SER A 357 23.16 12.27 -13.01
CA SER A 357 24.42 12.27 -13.73
C SER A 357 25.23 10.99 -13.43
N ALA A 358 26.14 10.61 -14.31
CA ALA A 358 27.04 9.47 -14.06
C ALA A 358 27.81 9.62 -12.75
N ALA A 359 28.21 10.85 -12.38
CA ALA A 359 28.90 11.15 -11.14
C ALA A 359 28.01 10.90 -9.90
N GLU A 360 26.74 11.31 -9.93
CA GLU A 360 25.78 11.05 -8.84
C GLU A 360 25.51 9.55 -8.70
N LEU A 361 25.35 8.83 -9.82
CA LEU A 361 25.19 7.37 -9.80
C LEU A 361 26.44 6.69 -9.22
N ALA A 362 27.65 7.13 -9.58
CA ALA A 362 28.90 6.62 -9.01
C ALA A 362 28.94 6.79 -7.49
N ASN A 363 28.54 7.97 -7.00
CA ASN A 363 28.45 8.24 -5.56
C ASN A 363 27.43 7.33 -4.85
N LEU A 364 26.25 7.13 -5.40
CA LEU A 364 25.23 6.26 -4.83
C LEU A 364 25.65 4.78 -4.85
N ILE A 365 26.34 4.33 -5.90
CA ILE A 365 26.91 2.98 -5.97
C ILE A 365 27.97 2.81 -4.90
N ALA A 366 28.93 3.75 -4.79
CA ALA A 366 29.96 3.74 -3.75
C ALA A 366 29.36 3.76 -2.34
N ALA A 367 28.31 4.55 -2.11
CA ALA A 367 27.57 4.58 -0.86
C ALA A 367 26.89 3.23 -0.56
N SER A 368 26.31 2.59 -1.57
CA SER A 368 25.69 1.26 -1.44
C SER A 368 26.72 0.17 -1.14
N GLU A 369 27.94 0.24 -1.70
CA GLU A 369 29.05 -0.67 -1.41
C GLU A 369 29.45 -0.63 0.07
N LYS A 370 29.47 0.54 0.70
CA LYS A 370 29.79 0.69 2.12
C LYS A 370 28.89 -0.15 3.03
N ALA A 371 27.65 -0.42 2.63
CA ALA A 371 26.72 -1.26 3.39
C ALA A 371 27.16 -2.74 3.47
N LEU A 372 28.06 -3.18 2.60
CA LEU A 372 28.62 -4.55 2.63
C LEU A 372 29.60 -4.76 3.80
N GLY A 373 30.27 -3.68 4.29
CA GLY A 373 31.32 -3.79 5.30
C GLY A 373 32.61 -4.43 4.78
N GLU A 374 33.62 -4.51 5.65
CA GLU A 374 34.96 -5.01 5.30
C GLU A 374 35.04 -6.53 5.00
N ILE A 375 34.01 -7.30 5.35
CA ILE A 375 34.00 -8.77 5.33
C ILE A 375 33.40 -9.36 4.05
N ALA A 376 33.16 -8.59 3.00
CA ALA A 376 32.71 -9.18 1.74
C ALA A 376 33.95 -9.56 0.89
N PRO A 377 34.10 -10.84 0.48
CA PRO A 377 35.24 -11.25 -0.34
C PRO A 377 35.26 -10.40 -1.61
N LYS A 378 36.45 -9.89 -1.95
CA LYS A 378 36.70 -9.25 -3.25
C LYS A 378 36.47 -10.33 -4.30
N LEU A 379 35.36 -10.27 -5.03
CA LEU A 379 35.22 -11.05 -6.27
C LEU A 379 36.38 -10.65 -7.19
N PRO A 380 37.03 -11.61 -7.89
CA PRO A 380 38.09 -11.27 -8.83
C PRO A 380 37.58 -10.27 -9.84
N GLN A 381 38.28 -9.14 -10.00
CA GLN A 381 38.04 -8.21 -11.08
C GLN A 381 38.41 -8.95 -12.37
N THR A 382 37.44 -9.21 -13.23
CA THR A 382 37.70 -9.63 -14.61
C THR A 382 38.31 -8.45 -15.35
N THR A 383 39.63 -8.35 -15.33
CA THR A 383 40.40 -7.56 -16.29
C THR A 383 40.48 -8.36 -17.57
N GLY A 384 40.00 -7.80 -18.68
CA GLY A 384 40.44 -8.24 -20.00
C GLY A 384 39.37 -8.76 -20.92
N SER A 385 39.09 -7.98 -21.88
CA SER A 385 38.90 -8.20 -23.34
C SER A 385 38.29 -9.50 -23.92
N PRO A 386 37.89 -9.49 -25.18
CA PRO A 386 36.57 -9.98 -25.60
C PRO A 386 36.61 -11.41 -26.09
N GLU A 387 35.42 -11.98 -26.15
CA GLU A 387 35.09 -13.19 -26.96
C GLU A 387 35.91 -14.44 -26.71
N SER A 388 35.47 -15.27 -25.82
CA SER A 388 35.32 -16.74 -26.05
C SER A 388 34.94 -17.46 -24.76
N GLU A 389 34.03 -18.40 -24.90
CA GLU A 389 33.67 -19.46 -23.95
C GLU A 389 33.07 -19.09 -22.60
N VAL A 390 31.75 -19.29 -22.52
CA VAL A 390 30.94 -19.27 -21.30
C VAL A 390 31.35 -20.47 -20.41
N PRO A 391 31.97 -20.25 -19.23
CA PRO A 391 32.07 -21.30 -18.25
C PRO A 391 30.68 -21.52 -17.65
N LYS A 392 30.19 -22.73 -17.70
CA LYS A 392 29.05 -23.22 -16.90
C LYS A 392 29.45 -23.27 -15.42
N SER A 393 29.72 -22.17 -14.77
CA SER A 393 29.84 -22.10 -13.32
C SER A 393 28.52 -21.55 -12.76
N SER A 394 27.65 -22.45 -12.37
CA SER A 394 26.54 -22.12 -11.45
C SER A 394 27.14 -21.51 -10.19
N ILE A 395 27.02 -20.17 -10.03
CA ILE A 395 27.43 -19.49 -8.82
C ILE A 395 26.66 -20.13 -7.66
N ASN A 396 27.39 -20.80 -6.77
CA ASN A 396 26.80 -21.46 -5.63
C ASN A 396 26.35 -20.38 -4.62
N ILE A 397 25.05 -20.08 -4.62
CA ILE A 397 24.45 -19.05 -3.75
C ILE A 397 24.74 -19.34 -2.26
N LYS A 398 24.96 -20.60 -1.90
CA LYS A 398 25.34 -20.99 -0.54
C LYS A 398 26.73 -20.47 -0.15
N GLU A 399 27.63 -20.26 -1.11
CA GLU A 399 28.94 -19.64 -0.87
C GLU A 399 28.85 -18.14 -0.68
N LEU A 400 28.00 -17.44 -1.45
CA LEU A 400 27.71 -16.01 -1.25
C LEU A 400 27.00 -15.70 0.08
N ILE A 401 26.22 -16.65 0.60
CA ILE A 401 25.53 -16.54 1.89
C ILE A 401 26.48 -16.82 3.06
N GLY A 402 27.53 -17.63 2.84
CA GLY A 402 28.48 -18.06 3.88
C GLY A 402 29.71 -17.18 4.07
N ALA A 403 29.94 -16.22 3.19
CA ALA A 403 31.11 -15.32 3.20
C ALA A 403 30.80 -13.93 3.79
N GLY A 404 29.81 -13.82 4.68
CA GLY A 404 29.44 -12.59 5.36
C GLY A 404 29.36 -12.76 6.87
#